data_febff635343a1c1be744f4914873280b
#
_entry.id   febff635343a1c1be744f4914873280b
#
_cell.length_a   1.000
_cell.length_b   1.000
_cell.length_c   1.000
_cell.angle_alpha   90.00
_cell.angle_beta   90.00
_cell.angle_gamma   90.00
#
_symmetry.space_group_name_H-M   'P 1'
#
loop_
_entity.id
_entity.type
_entity.pdbx_description
1 polymer ?
#
loop_
_entity_poly.entity_id
_entity_poly.type
_entity_poly.pdbx_seq_one_letter_code
_entity_poly.pdbx_strand_id
1 'polypeptide(L)'
;LLLAGTQAHRILCLTFTRAAAAEMTNRIRVELGEWAVDQDSDMNAKIAKITGAAPDDRTRRRARQLFAEVLNAPGGIKIQTIHSFCESVLGRFPLEAGLAPHFSVMDERTAAEAMHTARDALLFQPQRDEDIALPNAIAEVTASIYEDEFFDLMSDLARQRGQFWRLLREHGRAGLEREIREQLGVAVSESDTDVVDAASDE
;
A
#
# COMPACT_ATOMS: atom_id res chain seq x y z
N LEU A 1 -22.18 -10.13 12.73
CA LEU A 1 -22.53 -8.70 12.61
C LEU A 1 -23.92 -8.52 11.99
N LEU A 2 -24.19 -9.02 10.79
CA LEU A 2 -25.50 -8.89 10.13
C LEU A 2 -26.64 -9.46 10.97
N LEU A 3 -26.47 -10.68 11.50
CA LEU A 3 -27.45 -11.31 12.41
C LEU A 3 -27.68 -10.49 13.68
N ALA A 4 -26.63 -9.82 14.18
CA ALA A 4 -26.71 -8.93 15.33
C ALA A 4 -27.37 -7.57 15.04
N GLY A 5 -27.80 -7.33 13.78
CA GLY A 5 -28.50 -6.11 13.39
C GLY A 5 -27.64 -5.02 12.79
N THR A 6 -26.35 -5.26 12.57
CA THR A 6 -25.49 -4.28 11.88
C THR A 6 -25.92 -4.13 10.43
N GLN A 7 -26.12 -2.91 9.98
CA GLN A 7 -26.52 -2.61 8.60
C GLN A 7 -25.37 -2.91 7.63
N ALA A 8 -25.67 -3.43 6.45
CA ALA A 8 -24.67 -3.87 5.47
C ALA A 8 -23.65 -2.76 5.09
N HIS A 9 -24.12 -1.54 4.86
CA HIS A 9 -23.27 -0.40 4.49
C HIS A 9 -22.32 0.08 5.60
N ARG A 10 -22.52 -0.38 6.85
CA ARG A 10 -21.64 -0.09 8.00
C ARG A 10 -20.56 -1.16 8.21
N ILE A 11 -20.56 -2.20 7.37
CA ILE A 11 -19.56 -3.29 7.42
C ILE A 11 -18.54 -3.04 6.33
N LEU A 12 -17.28 -2.98 6.74
CA LEU A 12 -16.11 -2.91 5.87
C LEU A 12 -15.27 -4.16 6.07
N CYS A 13 -15.04 -4.91 4.99
CA CYS A 13 -14.14 -6.05 4.96
C CYS A 13 -12.93 -5.68 4.09
N LEU A 14 -11.73 -5.83 4.64
CA LEU A 14 -10.48 -5.56 3.94
C LEU A 14 -9.73 -6.85 3.65
N THR A 15 -9.17 -6.94 2.44
CA THR A 15 -8.35 -8.05 1.98
C THR A 15 -7.07 -7.53 1.33
N PHE A 16 -6.10 -8.42 1.11
CA PHE A 16 -4.87 -8.07 0.40
C PHE A 16 -5.02 -8.15 -1.13
N THR A 17 -5.84 -9.07 -1.64
CA THR A 17 -5.98 -9.31 -3.07
C THR A 17 -7.40 -9.12 -3.57
N ARG A 18 -7.54 -8.75 -4.84
CA ARG A 18 -8.84 -8.64 -5.52
C ARG A 18 -9.56 -10.00 -5.57
N ALA A 19 -8.80 -11.10 -5.76
CA ALA A 19 -9.35 -12.44 -5.76
C ALA A 19 -9.97 -12.80 -4.41
N ALA A 20 -9.30 -12.49 -3.29
CA ALA A 20 -9.85 -12.72 -1.95
C ALA A 20 -11.10 -11.86 -1.67
N ALA A 21 -11.15 -10.62 -2.18
CA ALA A 21 -12.34 -9.77 -2.07
C ALA A 21 -13.53 -10.37 -2.84
N ALA A 22 -13.30 -10.85 -4.05
CA ALA A 22 -14.32 -11.51 -4.88
C ALA A 22 -14.82 -12.82 -4.22
N GLU A 23 -13.91 -13.64 -3.72
CA GLU A 23 -14.25 -14.89 -3.01
C GLU A 23 -15.07 -14.61 -1.75
N MET A 24 -14.68 -13.64 -0.93
CA MET A 24 -15.45 -13.25 0.26
C MET A 24 -16.85 -12.76 -0.10
N THR A 25 -16.96 -11.95 -1.16
CA THR A 25 -18.26 -11.47 -1.67
C THR A 25 -19.14 -12.64 -2.10
N ASN A 26 -18.57 -13.59 -2.85
CA ASN A 26 -19.30 -14.76 -3.32
C ASN A 26 -19.76 -15.65 -2.16
N ARG A 27 -18.88 -15.93 -1.20
CA ARG A 27 -19.22 -16.74 -0.01
C ARG A 27 -20.34 -16.12 0.81
N ILE A 28 -20.30 -14.81 1.06
CA ILE A 28 -21.38 -14.13 1.79
C ILE A 28 -22.70 -14.23 1.01
N ARG A 29 -22.66 -14.04 -0.31
CA ARG A 29 -23.85 -14.11 -1.15
C ARG A 29 -24.46 -15.51 -1.13
N VAL A 30 -23.65 -16.55 -1.29
CA VAL A 30 -24.10 -17.95 -1.25
C VAL A 30 -24.69 -18.28 0.10
N GLU A 31 -23.98 -17.99 1.20
CA GLU A 31 -24.44 -18.27 2.57
C GLU A 31 -25.77 -17.58 2.89
N LEU A 32 -25.91 -16.30 2.56
CA LEU A 32 -27.16 -15.56 2.78
C LEU A 32 -28.30 -16.06 1.87
N GLY A 33 -27.97 -16.47 0.64
CA GLY A 33 -28.92 -17.07 -0.30
C GLY A 33 -29.45 -18.40 0.21
N GLU A 34 -28.59 -19.26 0.74
CA GLU A 34 -28.96 -20.53 1.37
C GLU A 34 -29.89 -20.29 2.57
N TRP A 35 -29.56 -19.35 3.46
CA TRP A 35 -30.44 -19.02 4.59
C TRP A 35 -31.83 -18.53 4.18
N ALA A 36 -31.96 -17.94 3.00
CA ALA A 36 -33.27 -17.50 2.50
C ALA A 36 -34.19 -18.67 2.08
N VAL A 37 -33.60 -19.80 1.61
CA VAL A 37 -34.36 -20.92 1.00
C VAL A 37 -34.25 -22.24 1.76
N ASP A 38 -33.26 -22.42 2.64
CA ASP A 38 -33.01 -23.64 3.40
C ASP A 38 -34.22 -24.00 4.30
N GLN A 39 -34.37 -25.29 4.61
CA GLN A 39 -35.26 -25.72 5.68
C GLN A 39 -34.75 -25.19 7.03
N ASP A 40 -35.69 -25.01 7.98
CA ASP A 40 -35.33 -24.41 9.28
C ASP A 40 -34.27 -25.22 10.05
N SER A 41 -34.26 -26.56 9.92
CA SER A 41 -33.23 -27.42 10.52
C SER A 41 -31.81 -27.08 10.04
N ASP A 42 -31.67 -26.96 8.72
CA ASP A 42 -30.35 -26.73 8.09
C ASP A 42 -29.84 -25.30 8.32
N MET A 43 -30.74 -24.33 8.19
CA MET A 43 -30.44 -22.94 8.52
C MET A 43 -30.04 -22.80 10.00
N ASN A 44 -30.76 -23.45 10.93
CA ASN A 44 -30.45 -23.41 12.36
C ASN A 44 -29.08 -24.00 12.65
N ALA A 45 -28.74 -25.13 12.02
CA ALA A 45 -27.41 -25.74 12.17
C ALA A 45 -26.26 -24.80 11.68
N LYS A 46 -26.45 -24.14 10.53
CA LYS A 46 -25.50 -23.16 9.99
C LYS A 46 -25.36 -21.95 10.89
N ILE A 47 -26.46 -21.39 11.38
CA ILE A 47 -26.42 -20.23 12.29
C ILE A 47 -25.76 -20.61 13.62
N ALA A 48 -26.11 -21.77 14.18
CA ALA A 48 -25.52 -22.26 15.43
C ALA A 48 -24.02 -22.44 15.31
N LYS A 49 -23.51 -22.91 14.17
CA LYS A 49 -22.09 -23.03 13.90
C LYS A 49 -21.36 -21.67 13.93
N ILE A 50 -22.03 -20.60 13.51
CA ILE A 50 -21.44 -19.24 13.47
C ILE A 50 -21.57 -18.54 14.82
N THR A 51 -22.71 -18.71 15.50
CA THR A 51 -23.02 -17.96 16.73
C THR A 51 -22.68 -18.71 18.02
N GLY A 52 -22.44 -20.02 17.93
CA GLY A 52 -22.21 -20.91 19.07
C GLY A 52 -23.47 -21.32 19.82
N ALA A 53 -24.68 -20.92 19.39
CA ALA A 53 -25.96 -21.23 20.02
C ALA A 53 -27.07 -21.41 18.97
N ALA A 54 -28.08 -22.21 19.32
CA ALA A 54 -29.26 -22.35 18.48
C ALA A 54 -30.02 -21.02 18.35
N PRO A 55 -30.39 -20.60 17.11
CA PRO A 55 -31.07 -19.35 16.90
C PRO A 55 -32.48 -19.33 17.47
N ASP A 56 -32.89 -18.23 18.05
CA ASP A 56 -34.29 -17.96 18.42
C ASP A 56 -35.13 -17.56 17.19
N ASP A 57 -36.42 -17.42 17.38
CA ASP A 57 -37.36 -17.05 16.31
C ASP A 57 -37.04 -15.70 15.66
N ARG A 58 -36.50 -14.77 16.42
CA ARG A 58 -36.12 -13.44 15.93
C ARG A 58 -34.93 -13.57 15.01
N THR A 59 -33.91 -14.30 15.41
CA THR A 59 -32.69 -14.55 14.63
C THR A 59 -33.02 -15.30 13.34
N ARG A 60 -33.90 -16.30 13.39
CA ARG A 60 -34.36 -17.02 12.19
C ARG A 60 -35.05 -16.10 11.19
N ARG A 61 -36.02 -15.31 11.64
CA ARG A 61 -36.71 -14.34 10.77
C ARG A 61 -35.73 -13.34 10.15
N ARG A 62 -34.77 -12.87 10.94
CA ARG A 62 -33.75 -11.96 10.45
C ARG A 62 -32.85 -12.62 9.40
N ALA A 63 -32.38 -13.85 9.65
CA ALA A 63 -31.54 -14.59 8.71
C ALA A 63 -32.20 -14.69 7.33
N ARG A 64 -33.50 -15.01 7.27
CA ARG A 64 -34.25 -15.10 6.02
C ARG A 64 -34.38 -13.76 5.27
N GLN A 65 -34.35 -12.63 5.98
CA GLN A 65 -34.46 -11.30 5.39
C GLN A 65 -33.12 -10.76 4.93
N LEU A 66 -32.00 -11.24 5.49
CA LEU A 66 -30.65 -10.67 5.26
C LEU A 66 -30.23 -10.69 3.80
N PHE A 67 -30.58 -11.73 3.04
CA PHE A 67 -30.22 -11.78 1.61
C PHE A 67 -30.83 -10.60 0.86
N ALA A 68 -32.12 -10.36 1.03
CA ALA A 68 -32.82 -9.26 0.39
C ALA A 68 -32.36 -7.90 0.93
N GLU A 69 -32.09 -7.77 2.24
CA GLU A 69 -31.57 -6.56 2.85
C GLU A 69 -30.19 -6.20 2.30
N VAL A 70 -29.30 -7.17 2.19
CA VAL A 70 -27.92 -6.94 1.67
C VAL A 70 -27.95 -6.63 0.18
N LEU A 71 -28.81 -7.32 -0.58
CA LEU A 71 -28.94 -7.09 -2.02
C LEU A 71 -29.50 -5.69 -2.34
N ASN A 72 -30.45 -5.21 -1.54
CA ASN A 72 -31.10 -3.90 -1.72
C ASN A 72 -30.38 -2.76 -0.98
N ALA A 73 -29.36 -3.05 -0.16
CA ALA A 73 -28.65 -2.02 0.59
C ALA A 73 -27.87 -1.11 -0.35
N PRO A 74 -28.03 0.23 -0.27
CA PRO A 74 -27.24 1.16 -1.07
C PRO A 74 -25.73 0.95 -0.80
N GLY A 75 -24.98 0.55 -1.84
CA GLY A 75 -23.55 0.25 -1.74
C GLY A 75 -23.21 -1.10 -1.09
N GLY A 76 -24.20 -1.89 -0.65
CA GLY A 76 -23.99 -3.24 -0.10
C GLY A 76 -23.01 -3.32 1.06
N ILE A 77 -22.44 -4.50 1.29
CA ILE A 77 -21.26 -4.68 2.16
C ILE A 77 -20.05 -4.23 1.38
N LYS A 78 -19.23 -3.37 1.98
CA LYS A 78 -17.97 -2.91 1.38
C LYS A 78 -16.89 -3.97 1.58
N ILE A 79 -16.62 -4.74 0.53
CA ILE A 79 -15.56 -5.74 0.50
C ILE A 79 -14.54 -5.31 -0.55
N GLN A 80 -13.34 -4.94 -0.13
CA GLN A 80 -12.33 -4.36 -1.02
C GLN A 80 -10.91 -4.63 -0.52
N THR A 81 -9.94 -4.39 -1.38
CA THR A 81 -8.53 -4.47 -0.97
C THR A 81 -8.16 -3.26 -0.11
N ILE A 82 -7.09 -3.41 0.69
CA ILE A 82 -6.54 -2.29 1.48
C ILE A 82 -6.20 -1.11 0.55
N HIS A 83 -5.59 -1.37 -0.61
CA HIS A 83 -5.25 -0.34 -1.59
C HIS A 83 -6.51 0.39 -2.11
N SER A 84 -7.55 -0.34 -2.51
CA SER A 84 -8.80 0.26 -2.96
C SER A 84 -9.51 1.08 -1.86
N PHE A 85 -9.36 0.65 -0.60
CA PHE A 85 -9.85 1.43 0.53
C PHE A 85 -9.08 2.75 0.67
N CYS A 86 -7.74 2.70 0.68
CA CYS A 86 -6.89 3.90 0.75
C CYS A 86 -7.21 4.87 -0.40
N GLU A 87 -7.34 4.36 -1.63
CA GLU A 87 -7.74 5.14 -2.80
C GLU A 87 -9.11 5.82 -2.60
N SER A 88 -10.09 5.09 -2.07
CA SER A 88 -11.43 5.64 -1.80
C SER A 88 -11.41 6.73 -0.72
N VAL A 89 -10.54 6.63 0.29
CA VAL A 89 -10.34 7.66 1.31
C VAL A 89 -9.66 8.88 0.73
N LEU A 90 -8.58 8.69 -0.03
CA LEU A 90 -7.88 9.78 -0.72
C LEU A 90 -8.80 10.51 -1.71
N GLY A 91 -9.63 9.77 -2.47
CA GLY A 91 -10.62 10.35 -3.37
C GLY A 91 -11.71 11.15 -2.67
N ARG A 92 -11.93 10.91 -1.37
CA ARG A 92 -12.88 11.65 -0.56
C ARG A 92 -12.27 12.93 0.05
N PHE A 93 -10.97 12.94 0.28
CA PHE A 93 -10.22 14.02 0.92
C PHE A 93 -8.96 14.38 0.11
N PRO A 94 -9.09 14.66 -1.19
CA PRO A 94 -7.92 14.87 -2.06
C PRO A 94 -7.13 16.13 -1.67
N LEU A 95 -7.82 17.20 -1.31
CA LEU A 95 -7.17 18.48 -0.97
C LEU A 95 -6.36 18.37 0.32
N GLU A 96 -6.89 17.69 1.32
CA GLU A 96 -6.20 17.43 2.59
C GLU A 96 -4.96 16.54 2.40
N ALA A 97 -5.02 15.67 1.39
CA ALA A 97 -3.88 14.83 1.00
C ALA A 97 -2.89 15.53 0.04
N GLY A 98 -3.16 16.77 -0.38
CA GLY A 98 -2.34 17.50 -1.35
C GLY A 98 -2.42 16.91 -2.76
N LEU A 99 -3.52 16.25 -3.11
CA LEU A 99 -3.74 15.61 -4.40
C LEU A 99 -4.72 16.41 -5.27
N ALA A 100 -4.60 16.25 -6.60
CA ALA A 100 -5.59 16.76 -7.51
C ALA A 100 -6.94 16.04 -7.30
N PRO A 101 -8.09 16.74 -7.37
CA PRO A 101 -9.41 16.12 -7.13
C PRO A 101 -9.75 14.92 -8.03
N HIS A 102 -9.11 14.81 -9.17
CA HIS A 102 -9.31 13.73 -10.15
C HIS A 102 -8.04 12.88 -10.33
N PHE A 103 -7.28 12.68 -9.25
CA PHE A 103 -6.12 11.81 -9.31
C PHE A 103 -6.52 10.37 -9.67
N SER A 104 -5.64 9.66 -10.33
CA SER A 104 -5.74 8.21 -10.55
C SER A 104 -4.47 7.54 -10.06
N VAL A 105 -4.62 6.34 -9.52
CA VAL A 105 -3.46 5.52 -9.14
C VAL A 105 -2.87 4.91 -10.39
N MET A 106 -1.59 5.15 -10.62
CA MET A 106 -0.85 4.54 -11.72
C MET A 106 -0.72 3.03 -11.50
N ASP A 107 -0.85 2.25 -12.55
CA ASP A 107 -0.45 0.86 -12.53
C ASP A 107 1.08 0.72 -12.50
N GLU A 108 1.58 -0.49 -12.20
CA GLU A 108 3.02 -0.75 -12.06
C GLU A 108 3.81 -0.41 -13.32
N ARG A 109 3.23 -0.67 -14.50
CA ARG A 109 3.87 -0.38 -15.78
C ARG A 109 4.00 1.13 -16.00
N THR A 110 2.92 1.87 -15.82
CA THR A 110 2.91 3.33 -15.96
C THR A 110 3.84 4.00 -14.95
N ALA A 111 3.89 3.47 -13.71
CA ALA A 111 4.81 3.94 -12.69
C ALA A 111 6.28 3.70 -13.08
N ALA A 112 6.59 2.53 -13.64
CA ALA A 112 7.93 2.23 -14.14
C ALA A 112 8.33 3.14 -15.31
N GLU A 113 7.44 3.34 -16.29
CA GLU A 113 7.65 4.26 -17.41
C GLU A 113 7.89 5.70 -16.94
N ALA A 114 7.12 6.17 -15.96
CA ALA A 114 7.30 7.51 -15.36
C ALA A 114 8.64 7.62 -14.63
N MET A 115 9.07 6.57 -13.92
CA MET A 115 10.37 6.53 -13.25
C MET A 115 11.52 6.55 -14.26
N HIS A 116 11.42 5.79 -15.34
CA HIS A 116 12.39 5.85 -16.45
C HIS A 116 12.50 7.25 -17.03
N THR A 117 11.38 7.88 -17.34
CA THR A 117 11.35 9.24 -17.89
C THR A 117 11.98 10.26 -16.93
N ALA A 118 11.68 10.16 -15.65
CA ALA A 118 12.26 11.05 -14.63
C ALA A 118 13.78 10.87 -14.49
N ARG A 119 14.23 9.62 -14.53
CA ARG A 119 15.67 9.28 -14.52
C ARG A 119 16.38 9.84 -15.76
N ASP A 120 15.84 9.60 -16.95
CA ASP A 120 16.44 10.10 -18.17
C ASP A 120 16.49 11.63 -18.19
N ALA A 121 15.44 12.27 -17.69
CA ALA A 121 15.42 13.72 -17.51
C ALA A 121 16.53 14.19 -16.56
N LEU A 122 16.82 13.45 -15.49
CA LEU A 122 17.90 13.76 -14.55
C LEU A 122 19.28 13.61 -15.18
N LEU A 123 19.51 12.53 -15.93
CA LEU A 123 20.80 12.22 -16.54
C LEU A 123 21.12 13.09 -17.77
N PHE A 124 20.10 13.42 -18.56
CA PHE A 124 20.24 14.18 -19.81
C PHE A 124 19.82 15.65 -19.69
N GLN A 125 19.58 16.15 -18.46
CA GLN A 125 19.29 17.57 -18.28
C GLN A 125 20.49 18.40 -18.78
N PRO A 126 20.24 19.37 -19.69
CA PRO A 126 21.34 20.25 -20.12
C PRO A 126 21.89 20.98 -18.90
N GLN A 127 23.19 20.85 -18.69
CA GLN A 127 23.90 21.52 -17.62
C GLN A 127 23.60 23.02 -17.73
N ARG A 128 22.82 23.56 -16.79
CA ARG A 128 22.80 24.99 -16.58
C ARG A 128 24.11 25.34 -15.89
N ASP A 129 24.84 26.27 -16.46
CA ASP A 129 26.22 26.66 -16.06
C ASP A 129 26.40 27.01 -14.56
N GLU A 130 25.31 27.06 -13.79
CA GLU A 130 25.31 27.48 -12.38
C GLU A 130 25.23 26.32 -11.38
N ASP A 131 24.82 25.09 -11.79
CA ASP A 131 24.66 23.94 -10.87
C ASP A 131 25.52 22.74 -11.28
N ILE A 132 26.82 22.82 -10.90
CA ILE A 132 27.79 21.73 -11.10
C ILE A 132 27.71 20.64 -10.01
N ALA A 133 26.96 20.85 -8.94
CA ALA A 133 26.93 19.92 -7.81
C ALA A 133 26.29 18.60 -8.19
N LEU A 134 25.16 18.62 -8.90
CA LEU A 134 24.45 17.42 -9.31
C LEU A 134 25.20 16.59 -10.36
N PRO A 135 25.74 17.18 -11.46
CA PRO A 135 26.59 16.44 -12.40
C PRO A 135 27.80 15.79 -11.75
N ASN A 136 28.47 16.48 -10.85
CA ASN A 136 29.63 15.95 -10.14
C ASN A 136 29.24 14.77 -9.24
N ALA A 137 28.15 14.89 -8.49
CA ALA A 137 27.65 13.81 -7.65
C ALA A 137 27.23 12.56 -8.48
N ILE A 138 26.60 12.76 -9.63
CA ILE A 138 26.28 11.67 -10.54
C ILE A 138 27.55 11.01 -11.06
N ALA A 139 28.52 11.80 -11.50
CA ALA A 139 29.79 11.30 -12.01
C ALA A 139 30.55 10.49 -10.95
N GLU A 140 30.56 10.95 -9.70
CA GLU A 140 31.18 10.26 -8.57
C GLU A 140 30.51 8.91 -8.29
N VAL A 141 29.20 8.87 -8.21
CA VAL A 141 28.45 7.63 -7.98
C VAL A 141 28.65 6.65 -9.15
N THR A 142 28.53 7.10 -10.39
CA THR A 142 28.68 6.24 -11.58
C THR A 142 30.12 5.79 -11.84
N ALA A 143 31.11 6.43 -11.22
CA ALA A 143 32.47 5.92 -11.24
C ALA A 143 32.71 4.72 -10.32
N SER A 144 31.85 4.55 -9.30
CA SER A 144 31.98 3.53 -8.26
C SER A 144 31.04 2.33 -8.43
N ILE A 145 29.96 2.47 -9.21
CA ILE A 145 28.96 1.41 -9.41
C ILE A 145 28.63 1.21 -10.89
N TYR A 146 28.18 0.00 -11.26
CA TYR A 146 27.72 -0.30 -12.62
C TYR A 146 26.33 0.31 -12.90
N GLU A 147 26.01 0.44 -14.20
CA GLU A 147 24.75 1.06 -14.65
C GLU A 147 23.51 0.40 -14.05
N ASP A 148 23.47 -0.93 -14.02
CA ASP A 148 22.33 -1.69 -13.46
C ASP A 148 22.18 -1.42 -11.95
N GLU A 149 23.28 -1.39 -11.20
CA GLU A 149 23.30 -1.09 -9.76
C GLU A 149 22.86 0.34 -9.47
N PHE A 150 23.25 1.29 -10.33
CA PHE A 150 22.77 2.67 -10.22
C PHE A 150 21.25 2.75 -10.36
N PHE A 151 20.65 1.98 -11.27
CA PHE A 151 19.20 1.95 -11.47
C PHE A 151 18.47 1.33 -10.29
N ASP A 152 19.00 0.27 -9.73
CA ASP A 152 18.44 -0.38 -8.54
C ASP A 152 18.53 0.57 -7.34
N LEU A 153 19.66 1.22 -7.12
CA LEU A 153 19.85 2.23 -6.07
C LEU A 153 18.82 3.36 -6.18
N MET A 154 18.66 3.94 -7.38
CA MET A 154 17.69 5.01 -7.62
C MET A 154 16.25 4.57 -7.37
N SER A 155 15.91 3.33 -7.73
CA SER A 155 14.60 2.74 -7.50
C SER A 155 14.34 2.53 -6.01
N ASP A 156 15.32 2.08 -5.26
CA ASP A 156 15.24 1.87 -3.82
C ASP A 156 15.13 3.19 -3.05
N LEU A 157 15.92 4.18 -3.40
CA LEU A 157 15.82 5.53 -2.85
C LEU A 157 14.44 6.14 -3.12
N ALA A 158 13.90 5.97 -4.33
CA ALA A 158 12.56 6.45 -4.67
C ALA A 158 11.47 5.75 -3.85
N ARG A 159 11.59 4.44 -3.61
CA ARG A 159 10.67 3.68 -2.74
C ARG A 159 10.73 4.14 -1.28
N GLN A 160 11.93 4.42 -0.79
CA GLN A 160 12.19 4.80 0.60
C GLN A 160 12.27 6.32 0.81
N ARG A 161 11.93 7.13 -0.21
CA ARG A 161 12.11 8.59 -0.18
C ARG A 161 11.56 9.26 1.08
N GLY A 162 10.43 8.79 1.61
CA GLY A 162 9.82 9.36 2.81
C GLY A 162 10.67 9.14 4.07
N GLN A 163 11.30 7.97 4.20
CA GLN A 163 12.22 7.65 5.28
C GLN A 163 13.53 8.44 5.13
N PHE A 164 14.09 8.48 3.92
CA PHE A 164 15.29 9.21 3.59
C PHE A 164 15.15 10.72 3.87
N TRP A 165 14.05 11.36 3.44
CA TRP A 165 13.75 12.75 3.74
C TRP A 165 13.58 13.03 5.23
N ARG A 166 13.05 12.08 5.99
CA ARG A 166 12.92 12.20 7.45
C ARG A 166 14.31 12.23 8.09
N LEU A 167 15.18 11.28 7.75
CA LEU A 167 16.55 11.21 8.25
C LEU A 167 17.36 12.46 7.89
N LEU A 168 17.29 12.92 6.64
CA LEU A 168 17.92 14.17 6.23
C LEU A 168 17.43 15.39 7.01
N ARG A 169 16.14 15.42 7.37
CA ARG A 169 15.58 16.54 8.13
C ARG A 169 15.98 16.50 9.61
N GLU A 170 16.09 15.31 10.18
CA GLU A 170 16.43 15.10 11.60
C GLU A 170 17.93 15.27 11.87
N HIS A 171 18.77 14.76 11.01
CA HIS A 171 20.23 14.69 11.21
C HIS A 171 21.03 15.69 10.33
N GLY A 172 20.43 16.21 9.28
CA GLY A 172 21.12 16.94 8.23
C GLY A 172 22.07 16.02 7.41
N ARG A 173 22.65 16.54 6.34
CA ARG A 173 23.58 15.77 5.50
C ARG A 173 24.80 15.27 6.29
N ALA A 174 25.45 16.19 7.02
CA ALA A 174 26.65 15.86 7.79
C ALA A 174 26.40 14.89 8.96
N GLY A 175 25.19 14.94 9.56
CA GLY A 175 24.80 14.00 10.60
C GLY A 175 24.54 12.59 10.05
N LEU A 176 23.86 12.50 8.90
CA LEU A 176 23.61 11.24 8.24
C LEU A 176 24.91 10.57 7.76
N GLU A 177 25.82 11.35 7.16
CA GLU A 177 27.14 10.87 6.75
C GLU A 177 27.93 10.30 7.93
N ARG A 178 27.96 10.98 9.06
CA ARG A 178 28.62 10.50 10.27
C ARG A 178 28.01 9.19 10.78
N GLU A 179 26.69 9.08 10.81
CA GLU A 179 25.98 7.87 11.22
C GLU A 179 26.32 6.68 10.31
N ILE A 180 26.35 6.90 8.99
CA ILE A 180 26.74 5.87 8.02
C ILE A 180 28.18 5.43 8.25
N ARG A 181 29.12 6.37 8.43
CA ARG A 181 30.53 6.07 8.73
C ARG A 181 30.67 5.26 10.03
N GLU A 182 29.95 5.63 11.07
CA GLU A 182 29.95 4.88 12.35
C GLU A 182 29.45 3.45 12.18
N GLN A 183 28.39 3.24 11.39
CA GLN A 183 27.83 1.90 11.13
C GLN A 183 28.78 1.03 10.29
N LEU A 184 29.50 1.63 9.35
CA LEU A 184 30.49 0.94 8.54
C LEU A 184 31.85 0.77 9.25
N GLY A 185 32.01 1.30 10.47
CA GLY A 185 33.26 1.23 11.21
C GLY A 185 34.40 2.08 10.64
N VAL A 186 34.07 3.07 9.80
CA VAL A 186 35.03 3.95 9.12
C VAL A 186 35.26 5.20 9.96
N ALA A 187 36.53 5.55 10.21
CA ALA A 187 36.85 6.73 11.00
C ALA A 187 36.54 8.03 10.23
N VAL A 188 36.17 9.09 10.96
CA VAL A 188 35.83 10.40 10.38
C VAL A 188 36.98 11.03 9.56
N SER A 189 38.21 10.58 9.79
CA SER A 189 39.42 11.03 9.10
C SER A 189 39.75 10.22 7.84
N GLU A 190 39.04 9.14 7.56
CA GLU A 190 39.25 8.31 6.38
C GLU A 190 38.56 8.91 5.16
N SER A 191 39.16 8.66 3.97
CA SER A 191 38.63 9.20 2.72
C SER A 191 37.32 8.52 2.31
N ASP A 192 36.56 9.12 1.40
CA ASP A 192 35.34 8.52 0.86
C ASP A 192 35.60 7.19 0.13
N THR A 193 36.81 7.00 -0.38
CA THR A 193 37.30 5.74 -0.99
C THR A 193 37.36 4.60 0.05
N ASP A 194 37.84 4.91 1.26
CA ASP A 194 37.91 3.89 2.35
C ASP A 194 36.50 3.44 2.80
N VAL A 195 35.51 4.33 2.70
CA VAL A 195 34.10 4.00 3.00
C VAL A 195 33.53 3.02 1.97
N VAL A 196 33.83 3.25 0.69
CA VAL A 196 33.35 2.37 -0.40
C VAL A 196 34.01 0.99 -0.31
N ASP A 197 35.29 0.93 -0.01
CA ASP A 197 36.05 -0.31 0.16
C ASP A 197 35.51 -1.12 1.37
N ALA A 198 35.25 -0.46 2.50
CA ALA A 198 34.67 -1.11 3.69
C ALA A 198 33.27 -1.67 3.43
N ALA A 199 32.44 -0.98 2.64
CA ALA A 199 31.08 -1.44 2.28
C ALA A 199 31.07 -2.57 1.23
N SER A 200 32.20 -2.77 0.50
CA SER A 200 32.33 -3.83 -0.51
C SER A 200 32.82 -5.16 0.08
N ASP A 201 33.33 -5.17 1.32
CA ASP A 201 33.85 -6.35 2.01
C ASP A 201 32.77 -7.06 2.88
N GLU A 202 31.54 -6.57 2.97
CA GLU A 202 30.38 -7.20 3.60
C GLU A 202 29.47 -7.89 2.56
#